data_aaa48598b14d44830ab12b2d60c4d094
#
_entry.id   aaa48598b14d44830ab12b2d60c4d094
#
_cell.length_a   1.000
_cell.length_b   1.000
_cell.length_c   1.000
_cell.angle_alpha   90.00
_cell.angle_beta   90.00
_cell.angle_gamma   90.00
#
_symmetry.space_group_name_H-M   'P 1'
#
loop_
_entity.id
_entity.type
_entity.pdbx_description
1 polymer ?
#
loop_
_entity_poly.entity_id
_entity_poly.type
_entity_poly.pdbx_seq_one_letter_code
_entity_poly.pdbx_strand_id
1 'polypeptide(L)'
;EDDASHRPKEGRVWKVGVISARNRGKPQKINGHTWHFAQYLHPEIDLPTAQKHLDPANKKYFEEIVRNPACDFGILPFPDTRISHYYEADTKVAKLFADSFPGVKVVSSVEKMVEEVDAVWLGDASGTGDDHFDLIAPALAKGLPTFCDKPIGQTVAGTRKILEFARKNKAPLMSGSIFSYEWGVEEVRRIKKRGDMGEIEHVIASMMGGYSPAGWFVYGQHPCWSIMTLLGSG
;
A
#
# COMPACT_ATOMS: atom_id res chain seq x y z
N GLU A 1 -17.62 -13.69 7.38
CA GLU A 1 -18.80 -12.80 7.34
C GLU A 1 -18.35 -11.45 6.82
N ASP A 2 -18.92 -11.07 5.68
CA ASP A 2 -18.60 -9.84 4.96
C ASP A 2 -19.23 -8.67 5.72
N ASP A 3 -18.46 -7.92 6.48
CA ASP A 3 -18.97 -6.76 7.21
C ASP A 3 -19.31 -5.63 6.21
N ALA A 4 -20.59 -5.58 5.81
CA ALA A 4 -21.11 -4.58 4.89
C ALA A 4 -21.07 -3.13 5.44
N SER A 5 -20.75 -2.94 6.73
CA SER A 5 -20.71 -1.62 7.37
C SER A 5 -19.64 -0.69 6.80
N HIS A 6 -18.61 -1.27 6.17
CA HIS A 6 -17.49 -0.53 5.58
C HIS A 6 -17.59 -0.37 4.05
N ARG A 7 -18.68 -0.81 3.42
CA ARG A 7 -18.89 -0.57 1.99
C ARG A 7 -19.43 0.85 1.74
N PRO A 8 -18.96 1.55 0.68
CA PRO A 8 -19.55 2.83 0.32
C PRO A 8 -21.03 2.65 0.00
N LYS A 9 -21.85 3.62 0.37
CA LYS A 9 -23.20 3.73 -0.17
C LYS A 9 -23.06 3.94 -1.68
N GLU A 10 -23.99 3.35 -2.44
CA GLU A 10 -24.00 3.46 -3.90
C GLU A 10 -23.86 4.92 -4.34
N GLY A 11 -22.90 5.20 -5.24
CA GLY A 11 -22.57 6.54 -5.71
C GLY A 11 -21.63 7.38 -4.83
N ARG A 12 -21.12 6.85 -3.68
CA ARG A 12 -20.15 7.55 -2.85
C ARG A 12 -18.73 7.25 -3.30
N VAL A 13 -17.92 8.30 -3.47
CA VAL A 13 -16.48 8.18 -3.70
C VAL A 13 -15.74 8.19 -2.35
N TRP A 14 -14.94 7.17 -2.11
CA TRP A 14 -14.07 7.08 -0.92
C TRP A 14 -12.95 8.11 -0.98
N LYS A 15 -12.79 8.86 0.11
CA LYS A 15 -11.68 9.78 0.31
C LYS A 15 -10.54 9.05 1.00
N VAL A 16 -9.45 8.82 0.29
CA VAL A 16 -8.26 8.16 0.84
C VAL A 16 -7.25 9.21 1.30
N GLY A 17 -6.86 9.12 2.56
CA GLY A 17 -5.72 9.84 3.10
C GLY A 17 -4.44 9.04 2.90
N VAL A 18 -3.43 9.65 2.31
CA VAL A 18 -2.15 8.99 2.03
C VAL A 18 -1.08 9.52 2.96
N ILE A 19 -0.38 8.60 3.62
CA ILE A 19 0.80 8.88 4.44
C ILE A 19 2.02 8.40 3.67
N SER A 20 2.88 9.33 3.28
CA SER A 20 4.22 9.03 2.78
C SER A 20 5.19 9.50 3.85
N ALA A 21 5.59 8.57 4.70
CA ALA A 21 6.41 8.90 5.82
C ALA A 21 7.90 8.85 5.48
N ARG A 22 8.65 9.61 6.24
CA ARG A 22 10.10 9.51 6.31
C ARG A 22 10.48 8.39 7.25
N ASN A 23 11.41 7.56 6.85
CA ASN A 23 12.05 6.63 7.77
C ASN A 23 12.81 7.41 8.85
N ARG A 24 12.30 7.43 10.08
CA ARG A 24 12.88 8.09 11.26
C ARG A 24 13.24 9.56 11.02
N GLY A 25 12.34 10.32 10.42
CA GLY A 25 12.56 11.73 10.11
C GLY A 25 13.56 12.02 8.99
N LYS A 26 14.09 10.99 8.31
CA LYS A 26 14.96 11.16 7.15
C LYS A 26 14.16 11.13 5.86
N PRO A 27 14.47 12.00 4.88
CA PRO A 27 13.81 11.95 3.58
C PRO A 27 13.97 10.58 2.95
N GLN A 28 12.93 10.07 2.31
CA GLN A 28 13.07 8.93 1.43
C GLN A 28 14.02 9.32 0.29
N LYS A 29 14.97 8.45 -0.03
CA LYS A 29 15.93 8.70 -1.12
C LYS A 29 15.31 8.52 -2.49
N ILE A 30 14.21 7.78 -2.55
CA ILE A 30 13.45 7.48 -3.76
C ILE A 30 11.97 7.73 -3.47
N ASN A 31 11.20 8.00 -4.50
CA ASN A 31 9.74 8.03 -4.36
C ASN A 31 9.27 6.63 -3.94
N GLY A 32 8.53 6.56 -2.85
CA GLY A 32 8.03 5.30 -2.31
C GLY A 32 6.79 4.78 -3.05
N HIS A 33 6.15 3.77 -2.48
CA HIS A 33 4.96 3.14 -3.06
C HIS A 33 3.80 4.12 -3.24
N THR A 34 3.73 5.21 -2.45
CA THR A 34 2.73 6.27 -2.66
C THR A 34 2.78 6.85 -4.06
N TRP A 35 3.97 7.10 -4.58
CA TRP A 35 4.15 7.59 -5.95
C TRP A 35 3.88 6.49 -7.00
N HIS A 36 4.28 5.24 -6.71
CA HIS A 36 4.05 4.11 -7.60
C HIS A 36 2.56 3.84 -7.85
N PHE A 37 1.75 3.88 -6.79
CA PHE A 37 0.38 3.36 -6.84
C PHE A 37 -0.71 4.43 -6.75
N ALA A 38 -0.36 5.71 -6.54
CA ALA A 38 -1.34 6.78 -6.44
C ALA A 38 -2.25 6.88 -7.68
N GLN A 39 -1.70 6.64 -8.86
CA GLN A 39 -2.41 6.66 -10.13
C GLN A 39 -3.54 5.63 -10.23
N TYR A 40 -3.54 4.58 -9.41
CA TYR A 40 -4.60 3.58 -9.37
C TYR A 40 -5.78 4.01 -8.51
N LEU A 41 -5.54 4.95 -7.61
CA LEU A 41 -6.53 5.45 -6.64
C LEU A 41 -7.00 6.86 -6.96
N HIS A 42 -6.31 7.60 -7.84
CA HIS A 42 -6.63 8.98 -8.16
C HIS A 42 -6.98 9.11 -9.65
N PRO A 43 -8.14 9.74 -9.98
CA PRO A 43 -8.63 9.74 -11.36
C PRO A 43 -7.78 10.60 -12.32
N GLU A 44 -7.09 11.59 -11.78
CA GLU A 44 -6.33 12.56 -12.56
C GLU A 44 -4.87 12.59 -12.15
N ILE A 45 -3.99 12.69 -13.14
CA ILE A 45 -2.56 12.89 -12.93
C ILE A 45 -2.01 13.91 -13.91
N ASP A 46 -1.30 14.91 -13.42
CA ASP A 46 -0.45 15.76 -14.23
C ASP A 46 0.89 15.05 -14.47
N LEU A 47 0.93 14.24 -15.53
CA LEU A 47 2.13 13.47 -15.88
C LEU A 47 3.37 14.33 -16.12
N PRO A 48 3.32 15.47 -16.85
CA PRO A 48 4.47 16.36 -17.02
C PRO A 48 5.04 16.85 -15.68
N THR A 49 4.18 17.17 -14.74
CA THR A 49 4.61 17.58 -13.39
C THR A 49 5.16 16.42 -12.60
N ALA A 50 4.46 15.29 -12.55
CA ALA A 50 4.92 14.07 -11.86
C ALA A 50 6.30 13.62 -12.38
N GLN A 51 6.51 13.59 -13.69
CA GLN A 51 7.77 13.16 -14.29
C GLN A 51 8.98 14.03 -13.92
N LYS A 52 8.79 15.29 -13.55
CA LYS A 52 9.88 16.16 -13.08
C LYS A 52 10.40 15.72 -11.70
N HIS A 53 9.58 15.04 -10.92
CA HIS A 53 9.83 14.71 -9.52
C HIS A 53 10.06 13.23 -9.26
N LEU A 54 9.72 12.38 -10.23
CA LEU A 54 9.96 10.95 -10.12
C LEU A 54 11.45 10.64 -10.25
N ASP A 55 11.95 9.79 -9.35
CA ASP A 55 13.26 9.20 -9.54
C ASP A 55 13.30 8.29 -10.79
N PRO A 56 14.49 7.92 -11.30
CA PRO A 56 14.60 7.17 -12.54
C PRO A 56 13.84 5.84 -12.56
N ALA A 57 13.77 5.13 -11.42
CA ALA A 57 13.06 3.86 -11.34
C ALA A 57 11.55 4.05 -11.43
N ASN A 58 11.01 5.02 -10.69
CA ASN A 58 9.59 5.38 -10.76
C ASN A 58 9.21 5.95 -12.12
N LYS A 59 10.06 6.77 -12.70
CA LYS A 59 9.84 7.31 -14.04
C LYS A 59 9.71 6.20 -15.08
N LYS A 60 10.62 5.24 -15.06
CA LYS A 60 10.55 4.05 -15.91
C LYS A 60 9.29 3.24 -15.67
N TYR A 61 8.91 3.02 -14.41
CA TYR A 61 7.68 2.34 -14.04
C TYR A 61 6.45 3.04 -14.63
N PHE A 62 6.34 4.35 -14.51
CA PHE A 62 5.25 5.11 -15.11
C PHE A 62 5.22 5.02 -16.64
N GLU A 63 6.38 5.05 -17.29
CA GLU A 63 6.48 4.94 -18.74
C GLU A 63 6.09 3.54 -19.24
N GLU A 64 6.52 2.50 -18.53
CA GLU A 64 6.27 1.11 -18.95
C GLU A 64 4.87 0.62 -18.58
N ILE A 65 4.32 1.03 -17.44
CA ILE A 65 3.06 0.51 -16.92
C ILE A 65 1.88 1.41 -17.32
N VAL A 66 1.97 2.70 -17.03
CA VAL A 66 0.85 3.63 -17.22
C VAL A 66 0.60 3.96 -18.68
N ARG A 67 1.65 3.99 -19.48
CA ARG A 67 1.59 4.35 -20.92
C ARG A 67 1.59 3.14 -21.84
N ASN A 68 1.76 1.96 -21.32
CA ASN A 68 1.79 0.76 -22.13
C ASN A 68 0.36 0.23 -22.38
N PRO A 69 -0.17 0.34 -23.61
CA PRO A 69 -1.53 -0.15 -23.91
C PRO A 69 -1.67 -1.68 -23.76
N ALA A 70 -0.57 -2.42 -23.69
CA ALA A 70 -0.58 -3.85 -23.37
C ALA A 70 -0.84 -4.14 -21.88
N CYS A 71 -0.65 -3.16 -21.01
CA CYS A 71 -1.02 -3.22 -19.60
C CYS A 71 -2.47 -2.75 -19.46
N ASP A 72 -3.41 -3.57 -19.90
CA ASP A 72 -4.84 -3.26 -19.76
C ASP A 72 -5.26 -3.47 -18.30
N PHE A 73 -5.22 -2.40 -17.54
CA PHE A 73 -5.79 -2.34 -16.21
C PHE A 73 -7.28 -1.98 -16.23
N GLY A 74 -8.00 -2.22 -17.30
CA GLY A 74 -9.40 -1.97 -17.65
C GLY A 74 -10.38 -1.37 -16.60
N ILE A 75 -10.03 -1.44 -15.33
CA ILE A 75 -10.83 -0.94 -14.20
C ILE A 75 -10.10 0.18 -13.41
N LEU A 76 -8.95 0.64 -13.88
CA LEU A 76 -8.16 1.66 -13.18
C LEU A 76 -8.23 3.02 -13.88
N PRO A 77 -8.22 4.12 -13.12
CA PRO A 77 -8.27 4.17 -11.65
C PRO A 77 -9.59 3.65 -11.11
N PHE A 78 -9.61 3.17 -9.85
CA PHE A 78 -10.83 2.71 -9.21
C PHE A 78 -11.87 3.84 -9.18
N PRO A 79 -13.07 3.67 -9.76
CA PRO A 79 -14.00 4.77 -10.00
C PRO A 79 -14.63 5.31 -8.71
N ASP A 80 -14.63 4.53 -7.65
CA ASP A 80 -15.23 4.84 -6.36
C ASP A 80 -14.22 5.32 -5.31
N THR A 81 -12.97 5.60 -5.71
CA THR A 81 -11.92 6.06 -4.80
C THR A 81 -11.19 7.27 -5.34
N ARG A 82 -10.71 8.11 -4.44
CA ARG A 82 -9.74 9.15 -4.78
C ARG A 82 -8.85 9.49 -3.58
N ILE A 83 -7.61 9.83 -3.86
CA ILE A 83 -6.74 10.45 -2.87
C ILE A 83 -7.23 11.87 -2.65
N SER A 84 -7.57 12.19 -1.41
CA SER A 84 -8.07 13.51 -1.02
C SER A 84 -7.07 14.30 -0.16
N HIS A 85 -6.27 13.60 0.64
CA HIS A 85 -5.32 14.20 1.56
C HIS A 85 -3.98 13.47 1.49
N TYR A 86 -2.91 14.23 1.66
CA TYR A 86 -1.55 13.71 1.63
C TYR A 86 -0.72 14.28 2.78
N TYR A 87 -0.05 13.41 3.51
CA TYR A 87 0.89 13.77 4.56
C TYR A 87 2.30 13.30 4.20
N GLU A 88 3.22 14.22 4.19
CA GLU A 88 4.67 14.01 4.09
C GLU A 88 5.36 15.06 4.96
N ALA A 89 6.34 14.65 5.75
CA ALA A 89 7.07 15.54 6.63
C ALA A 89 7.87 16.61 5.88
N ASP A 90 8.31 16.32 4.65
CA ASP A 90 8.90 17.33 3.76
C ASP A 90 7.81 18.05 2.99
N THR A 91 7.55 19.30 3.38
CA THR A 91 6.50 20.11 2.77
C THR A 91 6.72 20.38 1.28
N LYS A 92 7.98 20.39 0.81
CA LYS A 92 8.29 20.53 -0.62
C LYS A 92 7.88 19.28 -1.38
N VAL A 93 8.22 18.09 -0.85
CA VAL A 93 7.80 16.81 -1.45
C VAL A 93 6.28 16.68 -1.40
N ALA A 94 5.65 17.05 -0.28
CA ALA A 94 4.19 17.04 -0.16
C ALA A 94 3.53 17.91 -1.23
N LYS A 95 4.06 19.11 -1.45
CA LYS A 95 3.56 20.00 -2.51
C LYS A 95 3.72 19.39 -3.91
N LEU A 96 4.86 18.78 -4.19
CA LEU A 96 5.10 18.13 -5.48
C LEU A 96 4.09 17.00 -5.76
N PHE A 97 3.74 16.22 -4.74
CA PHE A 97 2.70 15.21 -4.86
C PHE A 97 1.35 15.84 -5.19
N ALA A 98 0.95 16.86 -4.44
CA ALA A 98 -0.32 17.55 -4.67
C ALA A 98 -0.38 18.24 -6.05
N ASP A 99 0.73 18.80 -6.52
CA ASP A 99 0.83 19.38 -7.85
C ASP A 99 0.71 18.32 -8.97
N SER A 100 1.11 17.06 -8.67
CA SER A 100 1.04 15.93 -9.60
C SER A 100 -0.34 15.25 -9.63
N PHE A 101 -1.08 15.33 -8.53
CA PHE A 101 -2.40 14.73 -8.37
C PHE A 101 -3.43 15.82 -8.02
N PRO A 102 -4.11 16.41 -9.03
CA PRO A 102 -4.98 17.57 -8.85
C PRO A 102 -6.10 17.32 -7.82
N GLY A 103 -6.30 18.31 -6.92
CA GLY A 103 -7.32 18.24 -5.89
C GLY A 103 -6.88 17.57 -4.58
N VAL A 104 -5.66 17.02 -4.51
CA VAL A 104 -5.08 16.49 -3.27
C VAL A 104 -4.67 17.64 -2.35
N LYS A 105 -5.12 17.59 -1.10
CA LYS A 105 -4.78 18.56 -0.06
C LYS A 105 -3.58 18.07 0.76
N VAL A 106 -2.56 18.90 0.87
CA VAL A 106 -1.45 18.66 1.80
C VAL A 106 -1.91 19.00 3.22
N VAL A 107 -1.66 18.10 4.16
CA VAL A 107 -1.96 18.28 5.58
C VAL A 107 -0.70 18.33 6.43
N SER A 108 -0.78 19.03 7.56
CA SER A 108 0.36 19.22 8.46
C SER A 108 0.55 18.07 9.46
N SER A 109 -0.43 17.19 9.62
CA SER A 109 -0.34 16.01 10.47
C SER A 109 -1.37 14.96 10.10
N VAL A 110 -1.12 13.71 10.53
CA VAL A 110 -2.02 12.59 10.33
C VAL A 110 -3.32 12.77 11.14
N GLU A 111 -3.23 13.34 12.34
CA GLU A 111 -4.39 13.62 13.20
C GLU A 111 -5.41 14.52 12.50
N LYS A 112 -4.95 15.55 11.79
CA LYS A 112 -5.84 16.39 10.98
C LYS A 112 -6.43 15.64 9.80
N MET A 113 -5.62 14.80 9.15
CA MET A 113 -6.07 14.04 7.98
C MET A 113 -7.22 13.10 8.31
N VAL A 114 -7.13 12.37 9.42
CA VAL A 114 -8.12 11.34 9.80
C VAL A 114 -9.48 11.91 10.17
N GLU A 115 -9.62 13.22 10.32
CA GLU A 115 -10.90 13.90 10.51
C GLU A 115 -11.68 14.06 9.19
N GLU A 116 -11.01 14.03 8.04
CA GLU A 116 -11.58 14.39 6.74
C GLU A 116 -11.61 13.24 5.71
N VAL A 117 -11.11 12.05 6.07
CA VAL A 117 -10.98 10.91 5.16
C VAL A 117 -11.81 9.70 5.58
N ASP A 118 -12.08 8.81 4.65
CA ASP A 118 -12.85 7.59 4.87
C ASP A 118 -11.93 6.37 5.07
N ALA A 119 -10.71 6.42 4.56
CA ALA A 119 -9.70 5.36 4.68
C ALA A 119 -8.29 5.96 4.65
N VAL A 120 -7.32 5.22 5.15
CA VAL A 120 -5.92 5.64 5.18
C VAL A 120 -5.03 4.61 4.49
N TRP A 121 -4.10 5.11 3.70
CA TRP A 121 -3.04 4.33 3.09
C TRP A 121 -1.68 4.85 3.52
N LEU A 122 -0.93 4.05 4.27
CA LEU A 122 0.49 4.26 4.53
C LEU A 122 1.30 3.54 3.44
N GLY A 123 2.01 4.30 2.61
CA GLY A 123 2.77 3.80 1.46
C GLY A 123 4.28 3.98 1.62
N ASP A 124 4.84 3.70 2.79
CA ASP A 124 6.28 3.74 3.03
C ASP A 124 6.94 2.41 2.69
N ALA A 125 7.66 2.39 1.58
CA ALA A 125 8.39 1.21 1.11
C ALA A 125 9.86 1.19 1.52
N SER A 126 10.41 2.30 2.00
CA SER A 126 11.86 2.45 2.26
C SER A 126 12.26 2.15 3.69
N GLY A 127 11.29 1.99 4.57
CA GLY A 127 11.50 1.75 5.98
C GLY A 127 11.52 0.29 6.39
N THR A 128 11.85 0.06 7.67
CA THR A 128 11.77 -1.24 8.31
C THR A 128 10.45 -1.46 9.06
N GLY A 129 9.52 -0.50 8.99
CA GLY A 129 8.23 -0.54 9.66
C GLY A 129 8.29 -0.22 11.15
N ASP A 130 9.39 0.36 11.64
CA ASP A 130 9.57 0.69 13.05
C ASP A 130 8.76 1.91 13.51
N ASP A 131 8.38 2.79 12.59
CA ASP A 131 7.54 3.97 12.81
C ASP A 131 6.07 3.80 12.36
N HIS A 132 5.73 2.68 11.73
CA HIS A 132 4.40 2.46 11.17
C HIS A 132 3.29 2.55 12.21
N PHE A 133 3.52 2.03 13.44
CA PHE A 133 2.52 2.15 14.50
C PHE A 133 2.14 3.61 14.76
N ASP A 134 3.13 4.48 14.96
CA ASP A 134 2.90 5.88 15.31
C ASP A 134 2.19 6.64 14.17
N LEU A 135 2.50 6.27 12.92
CA LEU A 135 1.89 6.88 11.74
C LEU A 135 0.44 6.47 11.50
N ILE A 136 0.08 5.21 11.76
CA ILE A 136 -1.29 4.74 11.52
C ILE A 136 -2.17 4.73 12.77
N ALA A 137 -1.60 4.89 13.97
CA ALA A 137 -2.36 4.87 15.22
C ALA A 137 -3.53 5.88 15.24
N PRO A 138 -3.42 7.12 14.72
CA PRO A 138 -4.56 8.03 14.65
C PRO A 138 -5.72 7.48 13.81
N ALA A 139 -5.44 6.84 12.67
CA ALA A 139 -6.45 6.22 11.82
C ALA A 139 -7.10 5.01 12.50
N LEU A 140 -6.28 4.13 13.06
CA LEU A 140 -6.76 2.94 13.78
C LEU A 140 -7.61 3.31 15.00
N ALA A 141 -7.21 4.35 15.74
CA ALA A 141 -7.97 4.83 16.91
C ALA A 141 -9.39 5.32 16.53
N LYS A 142 -9.58 5.81 15.31
CA LYS A 142 -10.87 6.20 14.76
C LYS A 142 -11.65 5.07 14.10
N GLY A 143 -11.10 3.86 14.07
CA GLY A 143 -11.72 2.72 13.40
C GLY A 143 -11.69 2.82 11.88
N LEU A 144 -10.84 3.67 11.28
CA LEU A 144 -10.77 3.83 9.83
C LEU A 144 -10.10 2.62 9.17
N PRO A 145 -10.65 2.14 8.03
CA PRO A 145 -9.95 1.19 7.18
C PRO A 145 -8.56 1.71 6.84
N THR A 146 -7.55 0.89 7.11
CA THR A 146 -6.16 1.30 6.96
C THR A 146 -5.38 0.23 6.19
N PHE A 147 -4.75 0.63 5.10
CA PHE A 147 -3.69 -0.17 4.48
C PHE A 147 -2.34 0.31 5.00
N CYS A 148 -1.58 -0.61 5.58
CA CYS A 148 -0.22 -0.36 6.05
C CYS A 148 0.76 -1.10 5.12
N ASP A 149 1.68 -0.37 4.51
CA ASP A 149 2.69 -0.96 3.64
C ASP A 149 3.56 -1.98 4.38
N LYS A 150 4.21 -2.80 3.62
CA LYS A 150 5.16 -3.82 4.11
C LYS A 150 6.54 -3.20 4.43
N PRO A 151 7.22 -3.73 5.44
CA PRO A 151 6.73 -4.64 6.47
C PRO A 151 5.80 -3.90 7.44
N ILE A 152 4.73 -4.55 7.90
CA ILE A 152 3.76 -3.93 8.81
C ILE A 152 4.41 -3.44 10.12
N GLY A 153 5.47 -4.10 10.56
CA GLY A 153 6.29 -3.71 11.71
C GLY A 153 7.65 -4.39 11.67
N GLN A 154 8.64 -3.75 12.28
CA GLN A 154 10.03 -4.22 12.29
C GLN A 154 10.24 -5.52 13.07
N THR A 155 9.40 -5.78 14.07
CA THR A 155 9.50 -6.95 14.94
C THR A 155 8.16 -7.63 15.13
N VAL A 156 8.18 -8.90 15.53
CA VAL A 156 6.95 -9.63 15.88
C VAL A 156 6.15 -8.90 16.96
N ALA A 157 6.83 -8.38 17.98
CA ALA A 157 6.17 -7.62 19.06
C ALA A 157 5.54 -6.32 18.53
N GLY A 158 6.24 -5.57 17.66
CA GLY A 158 5.72 -4.37 17.01
C GLY A 158 4.50 -4.68 16.12
N THR A 159 4.59 -5.75 15.34
CA THR A 159 3.48 -6.21 14.51
C THR A 159 2.25 -6.60 15.36
N ARG A 160 2.46 -7.36 16.43
CA ARG A 160 1.37 -7.72 17.38
C ARG A 160 0.72 -6.49 17.99
N LYS A 161 1.52 -5.51 18.43
CA LYS A 161 1.01 -4.23 18.97
C LYS A 161 0.06 -3.55 17.96
N ILE A 162 0.44 -3.47 16.68
CA ILE A 162 -0.39 -2.89 15.62
C ILE A 162 -1.70 -3.67 15.47
N LEU A 163 -1.63 -5.00 15.36
CA LEU A 163 -2.80 -5.85 15.16
C LEU A 163 -3.76 -5.80 16.37
N GLU A 164 -3.24 -5.82 17.59
CA GLU A 164 -4.03 -5.71 18.81
C GLU A 164 -4.71 -4.34 18.92
N PHE A 165 -3.99 -3.27 18.57
CA PHE A 165 -4.54 -1.92 18.56
C PHE A 165 -5.66 -1.76 17.53
N ALA A 166 -5.48 -2.29 16.32
CA ALA A 166 -6.51 -2.29 15.29
C ALA A 166 -7.76 -3.07 15.74
N ARG A 167 -7.59 -4.28 16.31
CA ARG A 167 -8.69 -5.09 16.83
C ARG A 167 -9.45 -4.37 17.95
N LYS A 168 -8.72 -3.79 18.91
CA LYS A 168 -9.32 -3.03 20.01
C LYS A 168 -10.22 -1.90 19.53
N ASN A 169 -9.81 -1.22 18.46
CA ASN A 169 -10.55 -0.09 17.89
C ASN A 169 -11.49 -0.51 16.76
N LYS A 170 -11.64 -1.81 16.48
CA LYS A 170 -12.44 -2.36 15.37
C LYS A 170 -12.07 -1.76 14.02
N ALA A 171 -10.82 -1.35 13.83
CA ALA A 171 -10.32 -0.78 12.59
C ALA A 171 -9.92 -1.91 11.62
N PRO A 172 -10.52 -1.96 10.42
CA PRO A 172 -10.04 -2.86 9.38
C PRO A 172 -8.59 -2.52 9.02
N LEU A 173 -7.71 -3.49 9.11
CA LEU A 173 -6.29 -3.32 8.80
C LEU A 173 -5.85 -4.36 7.79
N MET A 174 -5.23 -3.89 6.72
CA MET A 174 -4.62 -4.72 5.69
C MET A 174 -3.14 -4.37 5.53
N SER A 175 -2.33 -5.38 5.34
CA SER A 175 -0.94 -5.28 4.88
C SER A 175 -0.63 -6.49 4.03
N GLY A 176 0.28 -6.38 3.10
CA GLY A 176 0.60 -7.52 2.25
C GLY A 176 1.61 -7.21 1.15
N SER A 177 1.94 -8.25 0.42
CA SER A 177 2.78 -8.17 -0.77
C SER A 177 1.94 -8.33 -2.03
N ILE A 178 2.26 -7.57 -3.08
CA ILE A 178 1.67 -7.75 -4.41
C ILE A 178 1.93 -9.15 -4.97
N PHE A 179 2.99 -9.82 -4.52
CA PHE A 179 3.32 -11.19 -4.93
C PHE A 179 2.27 -12.23 -4.55
N SER A 180 1.40 -11.92 -3.57
CA SER A 180 0.23 -12.77 -3.27
C SER A 180 -0.81 -12.74 -4.38
N TYR A 181 -0.79 -11.72 -5.23
CA TYR A 181 -1.76 -11.46 -6.28
C TYR A 181 -1.16 -11.59 -7.68
N GLU A 182 0.07 -12.10 -7.80
CA GLU A 182 0.66 -12.39 -9.10
C GLU A 182 -0.18 -13.42 -9.84
N TRP A 183 -0.27 -13.26 -11.15
CA TRP A 183 -1.09 -14.10 -12.00
C TRP A 183 -0.85 -15.61 -11.77
N GLY A 184 0.40 -16.04 -11.64
CA GLY A 184 0.75 -17.43 -11.40
C GLY A 184 0.23 -17.96 -10.05
N VAL A 185 0.34 -17.15 -8.99
CA VAL A 185 -0.18 -17.48 -7.66
C VAL A 185 -1.71 -17.59 -7.68
N GLU A 186 -2.37 -16.62 -8.31
CA GLU A 186 -3.84 -16.62 -8.44
C GLU A 186 -4.34 -17.78 -9.29
N GLU A 187 -3.64 -18.16 -10.34
CA GLU A 187 -4.03 -19.31 -11.15
C GLU A 187 -3.91 -20.62 -10.38
N VAL A 188 -2.83 -20.83 -9.65
CA VAL A 188 -2.68 -22.00 -8.76
C VAL A 188 -3.81 -22.06 -7.72
N ARG A 189 -4.14 -20.91 -7.09
CA ARG A 189 -5.29 -20.83 -6.17
C ARG A 189 -6.60 -21.22 -6.84
N ARG A 190 -6.83 -20.76 -8.07
CA ARG A 190 -8.04 -21.08 -8.84
C ARG A 190 -8.12 -22.55 -9.20
N ILE A 191 -7.01 -23.15 -9.66
CA ILE A 191 -6.91 -24.59 -9.96
C ILE A 191 -7.18 -25.41 -8.69
N LYS A 192 -6.56 -25.06 -7.57
CA LYS A 192 -6.78 -25.71 -6.26
C LYS A 192 -8.26 -25.63 -5.85
N LYS A 193 -8.88 -24.45 -5.95
CA LYS A 193 -10.29 -24.24 -5.59
C LYS A 193 -11.27 -25.06 -6.43
N ARG A 194 -10.94 -25.30 -7.70
CA ARG A 194 -11.74 -26.15 -8.60
C ARG A 194 -11.57 -27.65 -8.34
N GLY A 195 -10.57 -28.04 -7.58
CA GLY A 195 -10.22 -29.43 -7.37
C GLY A 195 -9.47 -30.09 -8.55
N ASP A 196 -8.96 -29.27 -9.49
CA ASP A 196 -8.25 -29.77 -10.68
C ASP A 196 -6.80 -30.19 -10.38
N MET A 197 -6.35 -30.03 -9.14
CA MET A 197 -5.07 -30.52 -8.63
C MET A 197 -5.27 -31.14 -7.25
N GLY A 198 -4.37 -32.00 -6.84
CA GLY A 198 -4.33 -32.57 -5.50
C GLY A 198 -3.87 -31.57 -4.44
N GLU A 199 -3.57 -32.08 -3.26
CA GLU A 199 -2.97 -31.25 -2.20
C GLU A 199 -1.58 -30.76 -2.62
N ILE A 200 -1.29 -29.51 -2.23
CA ILE A 200 0.03 -28.91 -2.46
C ILE A 200 0.96 -29.43 -1.36
N GLU A 201 1.89 -30.30 -1.71
CA GLU A 201 2.84 -30.88 -0.75
C GLU A 201 4.08 -30.00 -0.55
N HIS A 202 4.45 -29.24 -1.58
CA HIS A 202 5.67 -28.44 -1.55
C HIS A 202 5.54 -27.16 -2.37
N VAL A 203 6.03 -26.03 -1.82
CA VAL A 203 6.12 -24.76 -2.51
C VAL A 203 7.52 -24.19 -2.33
N ILE A 204 8.14 -23.80 -3.44
CA ILE A 204 9.38 -23.05 -3.47
C ILE A 204 9.08 -21.67 -4.05
N ALA A 205 9.31 -20.62 -3.27
CA ALA A 205 9.24 -19.27 -3.77
C ALA A 205 10.61 -18.60 -3.61
N SER A 206 11.09 -17.95 -4.65
CA SER A 206 12.37 -17.27 -4.66
C SER A 206 12.21 -15.84 -5.18
N MET A 207 12.99 -14.95 -4.62
CA MET A 207 13.08 -13.58 -5.08
C MET A 207 14.55 -13.13 -5.06
N MET A 208 14.98 -12.49 -6.12
CA MET A 208 16.28 -11.84 -6.15
C MET A 208 16.19 -10.53 -5.37
N GLY A 209 16.92 -10.40 -4.28
CA GLY A 209 16.94 -9.25 -3.39
C GLY A 209 18.24 -9.09 -2.64
N GLY A 210 18.42 -7.97 -1.95
CA GLY A 210 19.65 -7.65 -1.24
C GLY A 210 20.02 -8.68 -0.16
N TYR A 211 21.27 -9.10 -0.16
CA TYR A 211 21.85 -10.07 0.78
C TYR A 211 22.16 -9.49 2.17
N SER A 212 21.63 -8.32 2.51
CA SER A 212 21.80 -7.72 3.83
C SER A 212 20.61 -8.05 4.74
N PRO A 213 20.77 -8.02 6.07
CA PRO A 213 19.64 -8.14 7.00
C PRO A 213 18.50 -7.15 6.71
N ALA A 214 18.83 -5.91 6.32
CA ALA A 214 17.84 -4.92 5.90
C ALA A 214 17.12 -5.36 4.62
N GLY A 215 17.82 -5.96 3.66
CA GLY A 215 17.22 -6.51 2.44
C GLY A 215 16.22 -7.63 2.73
N TRP A 216 16.47 -8.46 3.76
CA TRP A 216 15.52 -9.48 4.18
C TRP A 216 14.18 -8.87 4.63
N PHE A 217 14.20 -7.83 5.44
CA PHE A 217 12.97 -7.16 5.89
C PHE A 217 12.19 -6.53 4.73
N VAL A 218 12.89 -5.98 3.75
CA VAL A 218 12.25 -5.30 2.61
C VAL A 218 11.77 -6.28 1.54
N TYR A 219 12.55 -7.33 1.26
CA TYR A 219 12.30 -8.23 0.12
C TYR A 219 11.97 -9.67 0.50
N GLY A 220 12.56 -10.22 1.56
CA GLY A 220 12.38 -11.62 1.92
C GLY A 220 10.96 -12.01 2.31
N GLN A 221 10.15 -11.04 2.72
CA GLN A 221 8.75 -11.28 3.02
C GLN A 221 7.91 -11.57 1.77
N HIS A 222 8.29 -11.07 0.57
CA HIS A 222 7.50 -11.28 -0.64
C HIS A 222 7.30 -12.76 -0.99
N PRO A 223 8.36 -13.61 -1.08
CA PRO A 223 8.18 -15.04 -1.29
C PRO A 223 7.40 -15.71 -0.15
N CYS A 224 7.56 -15.26 1.10
CA CYS A 224 6.77 -15.79 2.21
C CYS A 224 5.26 -15.55 2.01
N TRP A 225 4.87 -14.37 1.53
CA TRP A 225 3.47 -14.07 1.22
C TRP A 225 2.91 -14.98 0.13
N SER A 226 3.67 -15.27 -0.94
CA SER A 226 3.24 -16.22 -1.99
C SER A 226 3.03 -17.61 -1.41
N ILE A 227 3.97 -18.10 -0.58
CA ILE A 227 3.86 -19.40 0.09
C ILE A 227 2.60 -19.46 0.97
N MET A 228 2.40 -18.46 1.83
CA MET A 228 1.24 -18.39 2.72
C MET A 228 -0.08 -18.30 1.93
N THR A 229 -0.08 -17.63 0.80
CA THR A 229 -1.26 -17.54 -0.07
C THR A 229 -1.67 -18.90 -0.64
N LEU A 230 -0.70 -19.77 -0.93
CA LEU A 230 -0.95 -21.11 -1.49
C LEU A 230 -1.22 -22.19 -0.44
N LEU A 231 -0.48 -22.15 0.67
CA LEU A 231 -0.56 -23.18 1.72
C LEU A 231 -1.49 -22.80 2.88
N GLY A 232 -1.77 -21.52 3.07
CA GLY A 232 -2.45 -21.00 4.25
C GLY A 232 -1.47 -20.61 5.34
N SER A 233 -2.01 -20.11 6.43
CA SER A 233 -1.21 -19.58 7.56
C SER A 233 -0.91 -20.62 8.65
N GLY A 234 -1.24 -21.91 8.43
CA GLY A 234 -1.08 -22.99 9.40
C GLY A 234 -2.30 -23.18 10.27
#